data_616278ed3679e2cd961e120bc8504da5
#
_entry.id   616278ed3679e2cd961e120bc8504da5
#
_cell.length_a   1.000
_cell.length_b   1.000
_cell.length_c   1.000
_cell.angle_alpha   90.00
_cell.angle_beta   90.00
_cell.angle_gamma   90.00
#
_symmetry.space_group_name_H-M   'P 1'
#
loop_
_entity.id
_entity.type
_entity.pdbx_description
1 polymer ?
#
loop_
_entity_poly.entity_id
_entity_poly.type
_entity_poly.pdbx_seq_one_letter_code
_entity_poly.pdbx_strand_id
1 'polypeptide(L)'
;MQTQLTLKQRQKLNTTNLAKWTLIWLLSLAICSFGPVLIWDHNNAMSGFFIVVNVVVGIAMIIANKRNLQGLDELQQKIHLSAMGFTLGAIVVGGLAYSNLQLSGIISVRADIPDIMFLMGAVYLISTYILNKRYSCDEGEE
;
A
#
# COMPACT_ATOMS: atom_id res chain seq x y z
N MET A 1 0.50 -25.03 27.71
CA MET A 1 0.69 -25.75 26.44
C MET A 1 0.45 -24.74 25.33
N GLN A 2 1.49 -24.04 24.85
CA GLN A 2 1.35 -23.11 23.73
C GLN A 2 1.32 -23.95 22.45
N THR A 3 0.16 -24.05 21.82
CA THR A 3 -0.02 -24.69 20.53
C THR A 3 0.84 -23.95 19.51
N GLN A 4 1.95 -24.53 19.11
CA GLN A 4 2.83 -23.96 18.08
C GLN A 4 2.02 -23.92 16.78
N LEU A 5 1.56 -22.75 16.37
CA LEU A 5 0.90 -22.53 15.07
C LEU A 5 1.86 -22.92 13.95
N THR A 6 1.39 -23.70 12.98
CA THR A 6 2.15 -24.01 11.78
C THR A 6 2.45 -22.74 10.99
N LEU A 7 3.56 -22.72 10.21
CA LEU A 7 3.94 -21.54 9.42
C LEU A 7 2.78 -21.03 8.55
N LYS A 8 2.03 -21.93 7.90
CA LYS A 8 0.82 -21.59 7.11
C LYS A 8 -0.27 -20.91 7.94
N GLN A 9 -0.47 -21.35 9.18
CA GLN A 9 -1.46 -20.73 10.06
C GLN A 9 -1.04 -19.33 10.50
N ARG A 10 0.24 -19.12 10.82
CA ARG A 10 0.79 -17.79 11.14
C ARG A 10 0.67 -16.84 9.96
N GLN A 11 1.01 -17.29 8.76
CA GLN A 11 0.90 -16.51 7.53
C GLN A 11 -0.55 -16.08 7.26
N LYS A 12 -1.50 -17.02 7.36
CA LYS A 12 -2.93 -16.72 7.21
C LYS A 12 -3.43 -15.69 8.24
N LEU A 13 -3.01 -15.82 9.50
CA LEU A 13 -3.37 -14.85 10.55
C LEU A 13 -2.80 -13.46 10.27
N ASN A 14 -1.53 -13.36 9.86
CA ASN A 14 -0.90 -12.09 9.53
C ASN A 14 -1.57 -11.41 8.34
N THR A 15 -1.89 -12.17 7.28
CA THR A 15 -2.59 -11.64 6.09
C THR A 15 -4.00 -11.17 6.46
N THR A 16 -4.73 -11.95 7.26
CA THR A 16 -6.08 -11.55 7.72
C THR A 16 -6.01 -10.30 8.60
N ASN A 17 -5.00 -10.21 9.46
CA ASN A 17 -4.79 -9.04 10.31
C ASN A 17 -4.43 -7.79 9.49
N LEU A 18 -3.57 -7.93 8.49
CA LEU A 18 -3.26 -6.87 7.54
C LEU A 18 -4.52 -6.39 6.81
N ALA A 19 -5.33 -7.32 6.28
CA ALA A 19 -6.57 -6.98 5.60
C ALA A 19 -7.55 -6.20 6.50
N LYS A 20 -7.69 -6.59 7.78
CA LYS A 20 -8.50 -5.86 8.76
C LYS A 20 -8.00 -4.44 8.99
N TRP A 21 -6.70 -4.24 9.23
CA TRP A 21 -6.13 -2.92 9.45
C TRP A 21 -6.23 -2.04 8.20
N THR A 22 -6.06 -2.62 7.02
CA THR A 22 -6.24 -1.91 5.74
C THR A 22 -7.68 -1.44 5.57
N LEU A 23 -8.67 -2.29 5.87
CA LEU A 23 -10.08 -1.90 5.80
C LEU A 23 -10.43 -0.80 6.81
N ILE A 24 -9.95 -0.90 8.07
CA ILE A 24 -10.16 0.12 9.09
C ILE A 24 -9.55 1.44 8.65
N TRP A 25 -8.34 1.42 8.06
CA TRP A 25 -7.69 2.61 7.54
C TRP A 25 -8.46 3.23 6.38
N LEU A 26 -8.93 2.43 5.41
CA LEU A 26 -9.75 2.91 4.30
C LEU A 26 -11.07 3.55 4.79
N LEU A 27 -11.72 2.95 5.78
CA LEU A 27 -12.93 3.53 6.39
C LEU A 27 -12.62 4.86 7.08
N SER A 28 -11.52 4.94 7.84
CA SER A 28 -11.11 6.20 8.47
C SER A 28 -10.76 7.27 7.44
N LEU A 29 -10.14 6.90 6.32
CA LEU A 29 -9.84 7.79 5.20
C LEU A 29 -11.13 8.31 4.55
N ALA A 30 -12.12 7.43 4.32
CA ALA A 30 -13.42 7.81 3.79
C ALA A 30 -14.13 8.83 4.71
N ILE A 31 -14.08 8.62 6.04
CA ILE A 31 -14.62 9.58 7.02
C ILE A 31 -13.87 10.91 6.93
N CYS A 32 -12.54 10.91 6.82
CA CYS A 32 -11.75 12.15 6.65
C CYS A 32 -12.12 12.90 5.35
N SER A 33 -12.39 12.18 4.27
CA SER A 33 -12.67 12.78 2.95
C SER A 33 -14.10 13.29 2.84
N PHE A 34 -15.08 12.54 3.32
CA PHE A 34 -16.50 12.86 3.17
C PHE A 34 -17.09 13.57 4.40
N GLY A 35 -16.50 13.37 5.58
CA GLY A 35 -16.98 13.92 6.84
C GLY A 35 -17.13 15.45 6.86
N PRO A 36 -16.14 16.22 6.35
CA PRO A 36 -16.25 17.67 6.30
C PRO A 36 -17.46 18.19 5.53
N VAL A 37 -17.84 17.48 4.47
CA VAL A 37 -18.97 17.88 3.60
C VAL A 37 -20.31 17.35 4.10
N LEU A 38 -20.34 16.11 4.64
CA LEU A 38 -21.59 15.41 4.95
C LEU A 38 -22.00 15.43 6.42
N ILE A 39 -21.02 15.58 7.36
CA ILE A 39 -21.27 15.32 8.78
C ILE A 39 -21.07 16.54 9.66
N TRP A 40 -19.99 17.34 9.48
CA TRP A 40 -19.64 18.44 10.39
C TRP A 40 -19.38 19.79 9.71
N ASP A 41 -19.91 19.99 8.51
CA ASP A 41 -19.94 21.28 7.81
C ASP A 41 -18.61 22.07 7.90
N HIS A 42 -17.52 21.45 7.49
CA HIS A 42 -16.16 22.02 7.46
C HIS A 42 -15.62 22.49 8.83
N ASN A 43 -16.08 21.93 9.93
CA ASN A 43 -15.53 22.23 11.25
C ASN A 43 -14.06 21.80 11.35
N ASN A 44 -13.15 22.78 11.46
CA ASN A 44 -11.70 22.56 11.45
C ASN A 44 -11.22 21.67 12.61
N ALA A 45 -11.82 21.80 13.81
CA ALA A 45 -11.43 20.99 14.96
C ALA A 45 -11.78 19.52 14.77
N MET A 46 -12.98 19.23 14.25
CA MET A 46 -13.42 17.86 13.94
C MET A 46 -12.56 17.27 12.81
N SER A 47 -12.33 18.03 11.74
CA SER A 47 -11.45 17.59 10.63
C SER A 47 -10.05 17.26 11.13
N GLY A 48 -9.46 18.12 11.94
CA GLY A 48 -8.13 17.89 12.53
C GLY A 48 -8.09 16.62 13.39
N PHE A 49 -9.10 16.42 14.24
CA PHE A 49 -9.20 15.21 15.06
C PHE A 49 -9.24 13.94 14.22
N PHE A 50 -10.11 13.86 13.20
CA PHE A 50 -10.21 12.68 12.34
C PHE A 50 -8.96 12.45 11.49
N ILE A 51 -8.26 13.49 11.06
CA ILE A 51 -6.97 13.36 10.38
C ILE A 51 -5.94 12.69 11.31
N VAL A 52 -5.84 13.11 12.57
CA VAL A 52 -4.93 12.48 13.55
C VAL A 52 -5.31 11.02 13.75
N VAL A 53 -6.58 10.70 13.91
CA VAL A 53 -7.06 9.30 14.02
C VAL A 53 -6.67 8.50 12.78
N ASN A 54 -6.86 9.02 11.57
CA ASN A 54 -6.48 8.35 10.34
C ASN A 54 -4.97 8.05 10.27
N VAL A 55 -4.13 9.00 10.69
CA VAL A 55 -2.67 8.80 10.75
C VAL A 55 -2.31 7.70 11.73
N VAL A 56 -2.90 7.67 12.93
CA VAL A 56 -2.65 6.62 13.94
C VAL A 56 -3.05 5.24 13.42
N VAL A 57 -4.21 5.12 12.80
CA VAL A 57 -4.69 3.88 12.16
C VAL A 57 -3.77 3.49 11.00
N GLY A 58 -3.29 4.46 10.20
CA GLY A 58 -2.32 4.23 9.14
C GLY A 58 -1.00 3.66 9.66
N ILE A 59 -0.49 4.17 10.77
CA ILE A 59 0.71 3.60 11.42
C ILE A 59 0.46 2.15 11.84
N ALA A 60 -0.69 1.85 12.44
CA ALA A 60 -1.05 0.47 12.81
C ALA A 60 -1.12 -0.46 11.59
N MET A 61 -1.67 0.01 10.46
CA MET A 61 -1.68 -0.71 9.19
C MET A 61 -0.25 -0.98 8.68
N ILE A 62 0.65 0.01 8.74
CA ILE A 62 2.06 -0.17 8.34
C ILE A 62 2.75 -1.23 9.20
N ILE A 63 2.51 -1.24 10.51
CA ILE A 63 3.05 -2.25 11.43
C ILE A 63 2.49 -3.64 11.07
N ALA A 64 1.20 -3.75 10.77
CA ALA A 64 0.58 -5.00 10.33
C ALA A 64 1.17 -5.49 9.01
N ASN A 65 1.44 -4.60 8.06
CA ASN A 65 2.10 -4.91 6.78
C ASN A 65 3.52 -5.45 7.01
N LYS A 66 4.31 -4.77 7.86
CA LYS A 66 5.65 -5.25 8.24
C LYS A 66 5.62 -6.66 8.83
N ARG A 67 4.69 -6.93 9.77
CA ARG A 67 4.54 -8.26 10.38
C ARG A 67 4.11 -9.32 9.37
N ASN A 68 3.22 -8.96 8.43
CA ASN A 68 2.81 -9.85 7.36
C ASN A 68 4.01 -10.22 6.48
N LEU A 69 4.80 -9.24 6.06
CA LEU A 69 6.00 -9.45 5.25
C LEU A 69 7.01 -10.35 5.96
N GLN A 70 7.28 -10.13 7.24
CA GLN A 70 8.18 -10.96 8.06
C GLN A 70 7.68 -12.38 8.30
N GLY A 71 6.39 -12.64 8.11
CA GLY A 71 5.79 -13.96 8.21
C GLY A 71 5.77 -14.77 6.91
N LEU A 72 6.23 -14.19 5.80
CA LEU A 72 6.38 -14.86 4.52
C LEU A 72 7.67 -15.69 4.50
N ASP A 73 7.77 -16.66 3.59
CA ASP A 73 9.02 -17.37 3.32
C ASP A 73 10.05 -16.44 2.62
N GLU A 74 11.31 -16.85 2.60
CA GLU A 74 12.41 -16.02 2.10
C GLU A 74 12.21 -15.64 0.63
N LEU A 75 11.71 -16.56 -0.20
CA LEU A 75 11.45 -16.30 -1.60
C LEU A 75 10.34 -15.24 -1.77
N GLN A 76 9.22 -15.42 -1.08
CA GLN A 76 8.12 -14.46 -1.12
C GLN A 76 8.53 -13.08 -0.58
N GLN A 77 9.31 -13.05 0.51
CA GLN A 77 9.87 -11.77 1.02
C GLN A 77 10.71 -11.09 -0.05
N LYS A 78 11.60 -11.82 -0.72
CA LYS A 78 12.46 -11.30 -1.79
C LYS A 78 11.62 -10.75 -2.95
N ILE A 79 10.59 -11.46 -3.38
CA ILE A 79 9.67 -11.03 -4.44
C ILE A 79 8.99 -9.72 -4.05
N HIS A 80 8.39 -9.66 -2.86
CA HIS A 80 7.69 -8.46 -2.40
C HIS A 80 8.61 -7.25 -2.22
N LEU A 81 9.80 -7.44 -1.64
CA LEU A 81 10.78 -6.37 -1.47
C LEU A 81 11.30 -5.86 -2.82
N SER A 82 11.58 -6.75 -3.76
CA SER A 82 12.00 -6.39 -5.11
C SER A 82 10.89 -5.64 -5.86
N ALA A 83 9.64 -6.09 -5.74
CA ALA A 83 8.49 -5.40 -6.32
C ALA A 83 8.29 -4.00 -5.72
N MET A 84 8.45 -3.84 -4.40
CA MET A 84 8.38 -2.54 -3.73
C MET A 84 9.49 -1.61 -4.21
N GLY A 85 10.73 -2.10 -4.31
CA GLY A 85 11.87 -1.32 -4.79
C GLY A 85 11.68 -0.85 -6.24
N PHE A 86 11.24 -1.74 -7.12
CA PHE A 86 10.92 -1.39 -8.51
C PHE A 86 9.78 -0.36 -8.59
N THR A 87 8.72 -0.58 -7.83
CA THR A 87 7.57 0.33 -7.79
C THR A 87 7.98 1.72 -7.32
N LEU A 88 8.77 1.81 -6.24
CA LEU A 88 9.27 3.07 -5.73
C LEU A 88 10.09 3.81 -6.79
N GLY A 89 11.02 3.12 -7.45
CA GLY A 89 11.83 3.68 -8.53
C GLY A 89 10.99 4.16 -9.71
N ALA A 90 10.02 3.35 -10.15
CA ALA A 90 9.13 3.69 -11.26
C ALA A 90 8.27 4.93 -10.95
N ILE A 91 7.73 5.03 -9.73
CA ILE A 91 6.93 6.18 -9.29
C ILE A 91 7.78 7.45 -9.17
N VAL A 92 8.99 7.36 -8.63
CA VAL A 92 9.88 8.53 -8.52
C VAL A 92 10.26 9.03 -9.91
N VAL A 93 10.73 8.15 -10.80
CA VAL A 93 11.15 8.53 -12.15
C VAL A 93 9.95 9.00 -12.98
N GLY A 94 8.85 8.24 -12.99
CA GLY A 94 7.65 8.58 -13.74
C GLY A 94 6.96 9.84 -13.21
N GLY A 95 6.89 10.01 -11.89
CA GLY A 95 6.30 11.19 -11.25
C GLY A 95 7.10 12.48 -11.54
N LEU A 96 8.44 12.42 -11.48
CA LEU A 96 9.30 13.56 -11.84
C LEU A 96 9.20 13.89 -13.34
N ALA A 97 9.18 12.87 -14.21
CA ALA A 97 8.98 13.07 -15.64
C ALA A 97 7.62 13.73 -15.91
N TYR A 98 6.55 13.24 -15.28
CA TYR A 98 5.22 13.84 -15.39
C TYR A 98 5.18 15.29 -14.90
N SER A 99 5.81 15.56 -13.76
CA SER A 99 5.91 16.92 -13.21
C SER A 99 6.64 17.87 -14.18
N ASN A 100 7.71 17.41 -14.82
CA ASN A 100 8.45 18.20 -15.82
C ASN A 100 7.62 18.46 -17.08
N LEU A 101 6.83 17.50 -17.56
CA LEU A 101 5.91 17.69 -18.69
C LEU A 101 4.85 18.77 -18.38
N GLN A 102 4.40 18.81 -17.13
CA GLN A 102 3.45 19.81 -16.66
C GLN A 102 4.10 21.21 -16.57
N LEU A 103 5.32 21.30 -16.01
CA LEU A 103 6.08 22.55 -15.93
C LEU A 103 6.41 23.13 -17.32
N SER A 104 6.63 22.25 -18.31
CA SER A 104 6.88 22.64 -19.70
C SER A 104 5.63 23.09 -20.45
N GLY A 105 4.43 22.99 -19.85
CA GLY A 105 3.17 23.34 -20.49
C GLY A 105 2.69 22.34 -21.55
N ILE A 106 3.36 21.18 -21.68
CA ILE A 106 2.99 20.13 -22.63
C ILE A 106 1.67 19.45 -22.20
N ILE A 107 1.48 19.32 -20.87
CA ILE A 107 0.29 18.74 -20.27
C ILE A 107 -0.33 19.76 -19.31
N SER A 108 -1.64 19.99 -19.45
CA SER A 108 -2.40 20.89 -18.58
C SER A 108 -3.07 20.19 -17.39
N VAL A 109 -3.09 18.84 -17.39
CA VAL A 109 -3.72 18.05 -16.31
C VAL A 109 -2.76 17.94 -15.12
N ARG A 110 -3.26 18.25 -13.92
CA ARG A 110 -2.54 18.00 -12.66
C ARG A 110 -2.81 16.58 -12.20
N ALA A 111 -1.73 15.85 -11.87
CA ALA A 111 -1.89 14.59 -11.14
C ALA A 111 -2.11 14.91 -9.67
N ASP A 112 -3.21 14.46 -9.13
CA ASP A 112 -3.48 14.51 -7.70
C ASP A 112 -2.83 13.30 -6.99
N ILE A 113 -2.64 13.42 -5.67
CA ILE A 113 -2.06 12.34 -4.86
C ILE A 113 -2.78 10.99 -5.06
N PRO A 114 -4.13 10.91 -5.14
CA PRO A 114 -4.85 9.67 -5.41
C PRO A 114 -4.44 9.01 -6.73
N ASP A 115 -4.19 9.78 -7.80
CA ASP A 115 -3.80 9.23 -9.11
C ASP A 115 -2.43 8.53 -9.03
N ILE A 116 -1.49 9.15 -8.31
CA ILE A 116 -0.16 8.57 -8.07
C ILE A 116 -0.28 7.28 -7.24
N MET A 117 -1.19 7.24 -6.27
CA MET A 117 -1.42 6.04 -5.44
C MET A 117 -2.02 4.89 -6.26
N PHE A 118 -2.97 5.16 -7.16
CA PHE A 118 -3.50 4.15 -8.09
C PHE A 118 -2.41 3.61 -9.01
N LEU A 119 -1.59 4.49 -9.59
CA LEU A 119 -0.46 4.10 -10.43
C LEU A 119 0.53 3.23 -9.65
N MET A 120 0.86 3.62 -8.42
CA MET A 120 1.74 2.85 -7.54
C MET A 120 1.19 1.46 -7.25
N GLY A 121 -0.10 1.34 -6.96
CA GLY A 121 -0.77 0.06 -6.75
C GLY A 121 -0.73 -0.83 -8.00
N ALA A 122 -1.01 -0.27 -9.17
CA ALA A 122 -0.96 -1.00 -10.43
C ALA A 122 0.47 -1.50 -10.75
N VAL A 123 1.47 -0.64 -10.64
CA VAL A 123 2.89 -1.00 -10.88
C VAL A 123 3.33 -2.08 -9.89
N TYR A 124 2.95 -1.98 -8.62
CA TYR A 124 3.27 -2.99 -7.61
C TYR A 124 2.66 -4.36 -7.92
N LEU A 125 1.39 -4.41 -8.30
CA LEU A 125 0.71 -5.67 -8.67
C LEU A 125 1.35 -6.31 -9.91
N ILE A 126 1.63 -5.52 -10.94
CA ILE A 126 2.29 -5.99 -12.17
C ILE A 126 3.70 -6.52 -11.83
N SER A 127 4.48 -5.79 -11.06
CA SER A 127 5.83 -6.18 -10.65
C SER A 127 5.83 -7.47 -9.86
N THR A 128 4.91 -7.59 -8.90
CA THR A 128 4.76 -8.82 -8.10
C THR A 128 4.37 -10.01 -8.97
N TYR A 129 3.44 -9.83 -9.92
CA TYR A 129 3.02 -10.88 -10.84
C TYR A 129 4.16 -11.36 -11.73
N ILE A 130 4.92 -10.43 -12.34
CA ILE A 130 6.06 -10.74 -13.20
C ILE A 130 7.15 -11.49 -12.43
N LEU A 131 7.50 -11.00 -11.24
CA LEU A 131 8.53 -11.62 -10.40
C LEU A 131 8.09 -13.01 -9.94
N ASN A 132 6.85 -13.17 -9.51
CA ASN A 132 6.34 -14.47 -9.08
C ASN A 132 6.38 -15.49 -10.23
N LYS A 133 5.97 -15.09 -11.44
CA LYS A 133 6.04 -15.95 -12.62
C LYS A 133 7.49 -16.34 -12.97
N ARG A 134 8.42 -15.39 -12.89
CA ARG A 134 9.84 -15.63 -13.20
C ARG A 134 10.45 -16.63 -12.23
N TYR A 135 10.26 -16.46 -10.93
CA TYR A 135 10.80 -17.38 -9.93
C TYR A 135 10.13 -18.76 -9.94
N SER A 136 8.84 -18.84 -10.32
CA SER A 136 8.17 -20.14 -10.48
C SER A 136 8.65 -20.93 -11.72
N CYS A 137 9.19 -20.26 -12.74
CA CYS A 137 9.79 -20.94 -13.90
C CYS A 137 11.18 -21.49 -13.58
N ASP A 138 11.97 -20.77 -12.77
CA ASP A 138 13.33 -21.20 -12.38
C ASP A 138 13.30 -22.47 -11.49
N GLU A 139 12.26 -22.66 -10.66
CA GLU A 139 12.08 -23.88 -9.83
C GLU A 139 11.61 -25.12 -10.64
N GLY A 140 11.16 -24.95 -11.87
CA GLY A 140 10.69 -26.04 -12.73
C GLY A 140 11.77 -26.64 -13.67
N GLU A 141 12.96 -26.04 -13.67
CA GLU A 141 14.09 -26.49 -14.50
C GLU A 141 15.17 -27.28 -13.72
N GLU A 142 15.01 -27.48 -12.40
CA GLU A 142 15.83 -28.38 -11.58
C GLU A 142 15.09 -29.72 -11.32
#